data_75fb9af1a2be6fcd4981eead0473a8e9
#
_entry.id   75fb9af1a2be6fcd4981eead0473a8e9
#
_cell.length_a   1.000
_cell.length_b   1.000
_cell.length_c   1.000
_cell.angle_alpha   90.00
_cell.angle_beta   90.00
_cell.angle_gamma   90.00
#
_symmetry.space_group_name_H-M   'P 1'
#
loop_
_entity.id
_entity.type
_entity.pdbx_description
1 polymer ?
#
loop_
_entity_poly.entity_id
_entity_poly.type
_entity_poly.pdbx_seq_one_letter_code
_entity_poly.pdbx_strand_id
1 'polypeptide(L)'
;MPLVPRSLRGTNGMVDCQQGGLRYWRRMGGAEERMVGIGGGGRGVANTRDAIVAAARREFLSKGFHEASLRSIASEAGVTTGAIYGYFSSKEALLGAAVGNVGEGLCELCQRAFVEFESRSIEERSFSNMGAYEEHVQLRIIDYIYDHHDEFSLIAQHPVATRWERDLDCLAELEVRSTRAYGSELRAAGWDVRDPNPLVLEVIARQFFQALLQPIVRGVGREEARAFITEYGRFYYEGARALMEPQEPQGSAAGAVQASQGS
;
A
#
# COMPACT_ATOMS: atom_id res chain seq x y z
N MET A 1 10.62 39.93 11.25
CA MET A 1 10.80 39.48 9.87
C MET A 1 12.29 39.31 9.60
N PRO A 2 12.86 38.11 9.63
CA PRO A 2 14.15 37.84 9.04
C PRO A 2 13.96 37.32 7.62
N LEU A 3 14.76 37.86 6.72
CA LEU A 3 14.79 37.66 5.29
C LEU A 3 15.19 36.21 4.94
N VAL A 4 14.32 35.49 4.30
CA VAL A 4 14.64 34.25 3.61
C VAL A 4 15.60 34.55 2.46
N PRO A 5 16.75 33.88 2.34
CA PRO A 5 17.64 34.06 1.19
C PRO A 5 16.98 33.66 -0.10
N ARG A 6 17.03 34.52 -1.08
CA ARG A 6 16.39 34.42 -2.42
C ARG A 6 17.06 33.42 -3.38
N SER A 7 17.88 32.48 -2.91
CA SER A 7 18.74 31.63 -3.76
C SER A 7 18.27 30.17 -3.93
N LEU A 8 17.08 29.78 -3.47
CA LEU A 8 16.52 28.44 -3.69
C LEU A 8 15.36 28.42 -4.69
N ARG A 9 15.30 29.39 -5.60
CA ARG A 9 14.47 29.26 -6.81
C ARG A 9 15.31 28.67 -7.93
N GLY A 10 15.13 27.40 -8.17
CA GLY A 10 15.59 26.77 -9.42
C GLY A 10 16.56 25.64 -9.24
N THR A 11 16.03 24.48 -8.99
CA THR A 11 16.39 23.28 -9.76
C THR A 11 15.23 22.30 -9.67
N ASN A 12 14.66 22.00 -10.80
CA ASN A 12 13.64 20.99 -11.05
C ASN A 12 14.14 19.59 -10.61
N GLY A 13 14.03 19.27 -9.33
CA GLY A 13 14.14 17.90 -8.81
C GLY A 13 12.83 17.11 -8.91
N MET A 14 11.76 17.73 -9.40
CA MET A 14 10.38 17.19 -9.40
C MET A 14 10.08 16.21 -10.55
N VAL A 15 11.03 15.88 -11.41
CA VAL A 15 10.74 15.16 -12.67
C VAL A 15 11.03 13.66 -12.59
N ASP A 16 11.71 13.15 -11.56
CA ASP A 16 12.20 11.76 -11.59
C ASP A 16 11.41 10.75 -10.72
N CYS A 17 10.64 11.21 -9.75
CA CYS A 17 9.86 10.29 -8.90
C CYS A 17 8.65 9.66 -9.61
N GLN A 18 7.96 10.42 -10.50
CA GLN A 18 6.84 9.87 -11.29
C GLN A 18 7.31 8.88 -12.37
N GLN A 19 8.50 9.08 -12.92
CA GLN A 19 9.03 8.19 -13.97
C GLN A 19 9.82 7.00 -13.39
N GLY A 20 10.40 7.11 -12.22
CA GLY A 20 11.13 6.03 -11.55
C GLY A 20 10.20 4.90 -11.10
N GLY A 21 9.09 5.21 -10.46
CA GLY A 21 8.07 4.24 -10.03
C GLY A 21 7.44 3.51 -11.22
N LEU A 22 7.00 4.25 -12.24
CA LEU A 22 6.44 3.67 -13.47
C LEU A 22 7.45 2.84 -14.28
N ARG A 23 8.75 3.22 -14.27
CA ARG A 23 9.81 2.45 -14.95
C ARG A 23 10.16 1.17 -14.21
N TYR A 24 10.13 1.17 -12.87
CA TYR A 24 10.33 -0.03 -12.05
C TYR A 24 9.22 -1.06 -12.34
N TRP A 25 7.96 -0.63 -12.38
CA TRP A 25 6.81 -1.48 -12.71
C TRP A 25 6.86 -2.01 -14.14
N ARG A 26 7.23 -1.18 -15.14
CA ARG A 26 7.42 -1.65 -16.52
C ARG A 26 8.57 -2.65 -16.65
N ARG A 27 9.60 -2.55 -15.82
CA ARG A 27 10.76 -3.45 -15.88
C ARG A 27 10.51 -4.79 -15.17
N MET A 28 9.65 -4.83 -14.16
CA MET A 28 9.32 -6.03 -13.39
C MET A 28 8.01 -6.70 -13.82
N GLY A 29 7.08 -5.98 -14.43
CA GLY A 29 5.75 -6.48 -14.83
C GLY A 29 5.53 -6.68 -16.32
N GLY A 30 6.52 -6.36 -17.14
CA GLY A 30 6.42 -6.47 -18.59
C GLY A 30 6.70 -7.87 -19.13
N ALA A 31 5.94 -8.86 -18.71
CA ALA A 31 5.59 -9.91 -19.65
C ALA A 31 4.44 -9.34 -20.48
N GLU A 32 4.78 -8.69 -21.61
CA GLU A 32 3.82 -8.45 -22.68
C GLU A 32 3.11 -9.78 -22.98
N GLU A 33 1.85 -9.90 -22.53
CA GLU A 33 0.94 -10.84 -23.19
C GLU A 33 0.89 -10.43 -24.66
N ARG A 34 1.67 -11.11 -25.49
CA ARG A 34 1.49 -11.07 -26.94
C ARG A 34 0.05 -11.44 -27.21
N MET A 35 -0.75 -10.44 -27.49
CA MET A 35 -2.03 -10.64 -28.16
C MET A 35 -1.73 -11.32 -29.51
N VAL A 36 -1.84 -12.63 -29.52
CA VAL A 36 -1.99 -13.37 -30.77
C VAL A 36 -3.37 -12.97 -31.27
N GLY A 37 -3.37 -12.08 -32.26
CA GLY A 37 -4.58 -11.71 -32.98
C GLY A 37 -5.15 -12.94 -33.69
N ILE A 38 -6.24 -13.50 -33.14
CA ILE A 38 -7.15 -14.36 -33.87
C ILE A 38 -8.44 -13.57 -34.02
N GLY A 39 -8.72 -13.19 -35.27
CA GLY A 39 -9.88 -12.41 -35.62
C GLY A 39 -11.20 -13.11 -35.28
N GLY A 40 -12.19 -12.30 -34.86
CA GLY A 40 -13.62 -12.66 -34.91
C GLY A 40 -14.15 -13.46 -33.72
N GLY A 41 -14.27 -12.83 -32.52
CA GLY A 41 -14.94 -13.48 -31.39
C GLY A 41 -14.78 -12.79 -30.03
N GLY A 42 -14.32 -11.56 -29.99
CA GLY A 42 -13.80 -10.90 -28.78
C GLY A 42 -14.78 -10.78 -27.58
N ARG A 43 -16.10 -10.75 -27.81
CA ARG A 43 -17.08 -10.66 -26.70
C ARG A 43 -17.32 -12.00 -26.01
N GLY A 44 -17.26 -13.13 -26.71
CA GLY A 44 -17.49 -14.46 -26.14
C GLY A 44 -16.30 -14.96 -25.31
N VAL A 45 -15.07 -14.64 -25.72
CA VAL A 45 -13.83 -15.12 -25.06
C VAL A 45 -13.59 -14.37 -23.75
N ALA A 46 -13.78 -13.05 -23.74
CA ALA A 46 -13.70 -12.24 -22.51
C ALA A 46 -14.75 -12.71 -21.49
N ASN A 47 -15.98 -12.94 -21.92
CA ASN A 47 -17.06 -13.43 -21.05
C ASN A 47 -16.75 -14.82 -20.44
N THR A 48 -16.15 -15.74 -21.21
CA THR A 48 -15.78 -17.08 -20.72
C THR A 48 -14.68 -17.03 -19.67
N ARG A 49 -13.62 -16.24 -19.89
CA ARG A 49 -12.53 -16.05 -18.93
C ARG A 49 -13.07 -15.48 -17.62
N ASP A 50 -13.89 -14.45 -17.70
CA ASP A 50 -14.48 -13.78 -16.53
C ASP A 50 -15.44 -14.71 -15.77
N ALA A 51 -16.21 -15.54 -16.48
CA ALA A 51 -17.06 -16.56 -15.86
C ALA A 51 -16.24 -17.61 -15.10
N ILE A 52 -15.10 -18.06 -15.65
CA ILE A 52 -14.18 -18.98 -14.97
C ILE A 52 -13.60 -18.32 -13.71
N VAL A 53 -13.14 -17.06 -13.79
CA VAL A 53 -12.57 -16.33 -12.66
C VAL A 53 -13.61 -16.13 -11.56
N ALA A 54 -14.84 -15.76 -11.91
CA ALA A 54 -15.92 -15.57 -10.94
C ALA A 54 -16.32 -16.91 -10.25
N ALA A 55 -16.41 -18.02 -11.00
CA ALA A 55 -16.65 -19.34 -10.41
C ALA A 55 -15.49 -19.78 -9.52
N ALA A 56 -14.24 -19.56 -9.95
CA ALA A 56 -13.05 -19.86 -9.16
C ALA A 56 -13.02 -19.09 -7.84
N ARG A 57 -13.34 -17.79 -7.85
CA ARG A 57 -13.40 -16.97 -6.64
C ARG A 57 -14.37 -17.57 -5.62
N ARG A 58 -15.60 -17.93 -6.05
CA ARG A 58 -16.59 -18.53 -5.15
C ARG A 58 -16.12 -19.88 -4.60
N GLU A 59 -15.57 -20.74 -5.44
CA GLU A 59 -15.06 -22.05 -5.03
C GLU A 59 -13.90 -21.92 -4.03
N PHE A 60 -12.93 -21.02 -4.31
CA PHE A 60 -11.81 -20.78 -3.40
C PHE A 60 -12.25 -20.18 -2.05
N LEU A 61 -13.17 -19.22 -2.06
CA LEU A 61 -13.71 -18.64 -0.82
C LEU A 61 -14.46 -19.67 0.02
N SER A 62 -15.23 -20.57 -0.63
CA SER A 62 -16.07 -21.54 0.09
C SER A 62 -15.30 -22.73 0.63
N LYS A 63 -14.24 -23.20 -0.07
CA LYS A 63 -13.52 -24.43 0.26
C LYS A 63 -12.04 -24.22 0.59
N GLY A 64 -11.53 -23.03 0.39
CA GLY A 64 -10.10 -22.78 0.41
C GLY A 64 -9.38 -23.30 -0.84
N PHE A 65 -8.14 -22.87 -1.02
CA PHE A 65 -7.36 -23.20 -2.21
C PHE A 65 -7.14 -24.73 -2.38
N HIS A 66 -6.79 -25.43 -1.30
CA HIS A 66 -6.42 -26.86 -1.40
C HIS A 66 -7.60 -27.73 -1.80
N GLU A 67 -8.76 -27.54 -1.17
CA GLU A 67 -9.96 -28.36 -1.37
C GLU A 67 -10.79 -27.90 -2.59
N ALA A 68 -10.52 -26.75 -3.17
CA ALA A 68 -11.22 -26.25 -4.36
C ALA A 68 -11.00 -27.15 -5.56
N SER A 69 -12.10 -27.46 -6.29
CA SER A 69 -12.13 -28.38 -7.40
C SER A 69 -12.25 -27.66 -8.75
N LEU A 70 -11.26 -27.84 -9.63
CA LEU A 70 -11.35 -27.34 -11.01
C LEU A 70 -12.54 -27.91 -11.78
N ARG A 71 -13.03 -29.11 -11.43
CA ARG A 71 -14.23 -29.70 -12.02
C ARG A 71 -15.50 -28.93 -11.59
N SER A 72 -15.56 -28.55 -10.32
CA SER A 72 -16.65 -27.70 -9.78
C SER A 72 -16.66 -26.34 -10.48
N ILE A 73 -15.50 -25.68 -10.56
CA ILE A 73 -15.32 -24.39 -11.23
C ILE A 73 -15.75 -24.49 -12.71
N ALA A 74 -15.32 -25.55 -13.42
CA ALA A 74 -15.67 -25.75 -14.82
C ALA A 74 -17.18 -25.90 -15.01
N SER A 75 -17.81 -26.73 -14.14
CA SER A 75 -19.26 -26.95 -14.16
C SER A 75 -20.04 -25.67 -13.95
N GLU A 76 -19.62 -24.86 -12.97
CA GLU A 76 -20.28 -23.60 -12.65
C GLU A 76 -20.09 -22.54 -13.74
N ALA A 77 -18.89 -22.48 -14.34
CA ALA A 77 -18.59 -21.58 -15.45
C ALA A 77 -19.19 -22.04 -16.80
N GLY A 78 -19.82 -23.22 -16.87
CA GLY A 78 -20.37 -23.74 -18.10
C GLY A 78 -19.31 -24.17 -19.14
N VAL A 79 -18.13 -24.60 -18.68
CA VAL A 79 -17.00 -24.99 -19.52
C VAL A 79 -16.48 -26.39 -19.15
N THR A 80 -15.52 -26.90 -19.91
CA THR A 80 -14.78 -28.10 -19.53
C THR A 80 -13.55 -27.76 -18.69
N THR A 81 -13.06 -28.71 -17.89
CA THR A 81 -11.79 -28.54 -17.15
C THR A 81 -10.62 -28.27 -18.10
N GLY A 82 -10.61 -28.88 -19.28
CA GLY A 82 -9.62 -28.62 -20.33
C GLY A 82 -9.66 -27.17 -20.84
N ALA A 83 -10.86 -26.59 -20.91
CA ALA A 83 -10.99 -25.18 -21.29
C ALA A 83 -10.37 -24.24 -20.23
N ILE A 84 -10.45 -24.56 -18.93
CA ILE A 84 -9.76 -23.79 -17.87
C ILE A 84 -8.26 -23.76 -18.12
N TYR A 85 -7.64 -24.88 -18.44
CA TYR A 85 -6.20 -24.95 -18.73
C TYR A 85 -5.80 -24.23 -20.02
N GLY A 86 -6.76 -23.95 -20.91
CA GLY A 86 -6.53 -23.06 -22.06
C GLY A 86 -6.37 -21.58 -21.69
N TYR A 87 -6.93 -21.15 -20.54
CA TYR A 87 -6.83 -19.79 -20.04
C TYR A 87 -5.81 -19.62 -18.93
N PHE A 88 -5.60 -20.64 -18.10
CA PHE A 88 -4.77 -20.57 -16.89
C PHE A 88 -3.84 -21.79 -16.84
N SER A 89 -2.54 -21.54 -16.74
CA SER A 89 -1.50 -22.58 -16.74
C SER A 89 -1.55 -23.50 -15.52
N SER A 90 -2.12 -23.03 -14.40
CA SER A 90 -2.21 -23.78 -13.16
C SER A 90 -3.36 -23.28 -12.29
N LYS A 91 -3.66 -23.98 -11.18
CA LYS A 91 -4.63 -23.56 -10.16
C LYS A 91 -4.19 -22.29 -9.43
N GLU A 92 -2.86 -22.12 -9.23
CA GLU A 92 -2.27 -20.90 -8.68
C GLU A 92 -2.45 -19.71 -9.64
N ALA A 93 -2.26 -19.90 -10.94
CA ALA A 93 -2.52 -18.86 -11.93
C ALA A 93 -4.00 -18.44 -11.95
N LEU A 94 -4.91 -19.40 -11.76
CA LEU A 94 -6.34 -19.14 -11.63
C LEU A 94 -6.65 -18.39 -10.32
N LEU A 95 -6.02 -18.77 -9.19
CA LEU A 95 -6.15 -18.05 -7.93
C LEU A 95 -5.63 -16.60 -8.06
N GLY A 96 -4.46 -16.41 -8.68
CA GLY A 96 -3.94 -15.07 -8.96
C GLY A 96 -4.90 -14.21 -9.77
N ALA A 97 -5.57 -14.81 -10.78
CA ALA A 97 -6.61 -14.11 -11.54
C ALA A 97 -7.87 -13.82 -10.71
N ALA A 98 -8.26 -14.72 -9.79
CA ALA A 98 -9.40 -14.52 -8.89
C ALA A 98 -9.14 -13.40 -7.86
N VAL A 99 -7.91 -13.25 -7.42
CA VAL A 99 -7.47 -12.13 -6.56
C VAL A 99 -7.38 -10.82 -7.36
N GLY A 100 -6.96 -10.87 -8.62
CA GLY A 100 -6.78 -9.67 -9.44
C GLY A 100 -5.60 -8.81 -9.00
N ASN A 101 -5.75 -7.49 -9.15
CA ASN A 101 -4.67 -6.51 -8.90
C ASN A 101 -4.91 -5.68 -7.62
N VAL A 102 -5.62 -6.25 -6.62
CA VAL A 102 -5.98 -5.47 -5.41
C VAL A 102 -4.75 -5.08 -4.57
N GLY A 103 -3.69 -5.88 -4.56
CA GLY A 103 -2.42 -5.51 -3.92
C GLY A 103 -1.75 -4.32 -4.63
N GLU A 104 -1.74 -4.32 -5.96
CA GLU A 104 -1.24 -3.20 -6.77
C GLU A 104 -2.06 -1.92 -6.53
N GLY A 105 -3.40 -2.03 -6.47
CA GLY A 105 -4.29 -0.92 -6.13
C GLY A 105 -4.04 -0.36 -4.73
N LEU A 106 -3.68 -1.20 -3.75
CA LEU A 106 -3.25 -0.76 -2.42
C LEU A 106 -1.93 0.01 -2.48
N CYS A 107 -0.93 -0.48 -3.25
CA CYS A 107 0.33 0.23 -3.47
C CYS A 107 0.09 1.61 -4.10
N GLU A 108 -0.80 1.70 -5.10
CA GLU A 108 -1.16 2.98 -5.72
C GLU A 108 -1.86 3.94 -4.75
N LEU A 109 -2.72 3.43 -3.84
CA LEU A 109 -3.36 4.23 -2.81
C LEU A 109 -2.32 4.84 -1.87
N CYS A 110 -1.38 4.03 -1.37
CA CYS A 110 -0.29 4.49 -0.50
C CYS A 110 0.63 5.49 -1.23
N GLN A 111 0.94 5.24 -2.50
CA GLN A 111 1.76 6.16 -3.30
C GLN A 111 1.08 7.53 -3.49
N ARG A 112 -0.23 7.54 -3.77
CA ARG A 112 -0.99 8.81 -3.86
C ARG A 112 -1.00 9.55 -2.53
N ALA A 113 -1.20 8.85 -1.41
CA ALA A 113 -1.13 9.46 -0.08
C ALA A 113 0.26 10.06 0.19
N PHE A 114 1.33 9.37 -0.18
CA PHE A 114 2.68 9.89 -0.04
C PHE A 114 2.90 11.18 -0.85
N VAL A 115 2.51 11.21 -2.14
CA VAL A 115 2.61 12.40 -2.98
C VAL A 115 1.77 13.56 -2.42
N GLU A 116 0.58 13.27 -1.92
CA GLU A 116 -0.27 14.25 -1.24
C GLU A 116 0.42 14.84 0.00
N PHE A 117 1.03 14.00 0.83
CA PHE A 117 1.79 14.44 2.00
C PHE A 117 2.98 15.32 1.60
N GLU A 118 3.79 14.91 0.62
CA GLU A 118 4.95 15.68 0.15
C GLU A 118 4.56 17.05 -0.44
N SER A 119 3.35 17.19 -0.98
CA SER A 119 2.86 18.45 -1.56
C SER A 119 2.53 19.52 -0.53
N ARG A 120 2.44 19.17 0.76
CA ARG A 120 2.16 20.09 1.86
C ARG A 120 3.39 20.84 2.30
N SER A 121 3.22 22.00 2.92
CA SER A 121 4.35 22.74 3.51
C SER A 121 4.98 21.97 4.68
N ILE A 122 6.23 22.28 5.02
CA ILE A 122 6.92 21.61 6.14
C ILE A 122 6.23 21.87 7.48
N GLU A 123 5.58 23.01 7.63
CA GLU A 123 4.80 23.38 8.82
C GLU A 123 3.54 22.52 8.94
N GLU A 124 2.85 22.25 7.82
CA GLU A 124 1.69 21.37 7.77
C GLU A 124 2.06 19.90 8.01
N ARG A 125 3.30 19.52 7.69
CA ARG A 125 3.86 18.20 7.93
C ARG A 125 4.57 18.07 9.29
N SER A 126 4.31 18.99 10.22
CA SER A 126 4.86 18.90 11.58
C SER A 126 4.42 17.62 12.29
N PHE A 127 5.20 17.14 13.25
CA PHE A 127 4.87 15.93 14.02
C PHE A 127 3.50 16.02 14.73
N SER A 128 3.04 17.20 15.10
CA SER A 128 1.70 17.39 15.67
C SER A 128 0.57 17.18 14.68
N ASN A 129 0.79 17.47 13.40
CA ASN A 129 -0.22 17.35 12.34
C ASN A 129 -0.16 16.00 11.63
N MET A 130 1.01 15.37 11.61
CA MET A 130 1.27 14.10 10.93
C MET A 130 0.39 12.99 11.46
N GLY A 131 0.18 12.88 12.78
CA GLY A 131 -0.64 11.81 13.38
C GLY A 131 -2.07 11.77 12.85
N ALA A 132 -2.71 12.93 12.68
CA ALA A 132 -4.06 13.01 12.10
C ALA A 132 -4.08 12.67 10.61
N TYR A 133 -3.04 13.03 9.86
CA TYR A 133 -2.91 12.65 8.46
C TYR A 133 -2.72 11.14 8.30
N GLU A 134 -1.82 10.55 9.08
CA GLU A 134 -1.57 9.11 9.09
C GLU A 134 -2.83 8.31 9.43
N GLU A 135 -3.58 8.72 10.46
CA GLU A 135 -4.85 8.10 10.82
C GLU A 135 -5.84 8.13 9.63
N HIS A 136 -5.95 9.27 8.95
CA HIS A 136 -6.81 9.39 7.77
C HIS A 136 -6.39 8.43 6.64
N VAL A 137 -5.09 8.33 6.35
CA VAL A 137 -4.57 7.40 5.33
C VAL A 137 -4.83 5.95 5.73
N GLN A 138 -4.58 5.60 6.99
CA GLN A 138 -4.79 4.25 7.51
C GLN A 138 -6.26 3.81 7.44
N LEU A 139 -7.19 4.72 7.72
CA LEU A 139 -8.63 4.47 7.54
C LEU A 139 -8.99 4.25 6.07
N ARG A 140 -8.40 4.99 5.13
CA ARG A 140 -8.57 4.75 3.69
C ARG A 140 -8.03 3.40 3.24
N ILE A 141 -6.90 2.97 3.81
CA ILE A 141 -6.31 1.66 3.55
C ILE A 141 -7.24 0.55 4.01
N ILE A 142 -7.74 0.61 5.24
CA ILE A 142 -8.64 -0.43 5.76
C ILE A 142 -9.97 -0.45 5.01
N ASP A 143 -10.51 0.70 4.63
CA ASP A 143 -11.72 0.78 3.82
C ASP A 143 -11.50 0.13 2.44
N TYR A 144 -10.36 0.39 1.79
CA TYR A 144 -10.01 -0.26 0.53
C TYR A 144 -9.92 -1.79 0.67
N ILE A 145 -9.30 -2.28 1.75
CA ILE A 145 -9.21 -3.72 2.03
C ILE A 145 -10.61 -4.33 2.18
N TYR A 146 -11.53 -3.64 2.85
CA TYR A 146 -12.90 -4.11 3.05
C TYR A 146 -13.81 -3.92 1.83
N ASP A 147 -13.51 -2.98 0.96
CA ASP A 147 -14.17 -2.86 -0.35
C ASP A 147 -13.79 -4.03 -1.29
N HIS A 148 -12.62 -4.64 -1.05
CA HIS A 148 -12.10 -5.82 -1.75
C HIS A 148 -11.96 -7.02 -0.81
N HIS A 149 -12.94 -7.19 0.11
CA HIS A 149 -12.88 -8.17 1.20
C HIS A 149 -12.63 -9.60 0.71
N ASP A 150 -13.28 -10.01 -0.38
CA ASP A 150 -13.16 -11.37 -0.92
C ASP A 150 -11.75 -11.64 -1.44
N GLU A 151 -11.19 -10.71 -2.19
CA GLU A 151 -9.83 -10.82 -2.73
C GLU A 151 -8.79 -10.85 -1.61
N PHE A 152 -8.89 -9.96 -0.64
CA PHE A 152 -7.99 -9.96 0.51
C PHE A 152 -8.18 -11.16 1.44
N SER A 153 -9.37 -11.76 1.49
CA SER A 153 -9.61 -13.03 2.17
C SER A 153 -8.85 -14.18 1.51
N LEU A 154 -8.81 -14.22 0.17
CA LEU A 154 -8.03 -15.21 -0.58
C LEU A 154 -6.53 -14.99 -0.39
N ILE A 155 -6.06 -13.75 -0.39
CA ILE A 155 -4.66 -13.39 -0.10
C ILE A 155 -4.29 -13.87 1.31
N ALA A 156 -5.10 -13.57 2.31
CA ALA A 156 -4.84 -13.90 3.71
C ALA A 156 -4.76 -15.43 3.94
N GLN A 157 -5.56 -16.22 3.20
CA GLN A 157 -5.54 -17.68 3.27
C GLN A 157 -4.33 -18.29 2.53
N HIS A 158 -3.85 -17.66 1.46
CA HIS A 158 -2.83 -18.23 0.57
C HIS A 158 -1.85 -17.18 0.04
N PRO A 159 -1.10 -16.49 0.93
CA PRO A 159 -0.24 -15.38 0.53
C PRO A 159 0.86 -15.80 -0.47
N VAL A 160 1.40 -17.02 -0.33
CA VAL A 160 2.47 -17.55 -1.20
C VAL A 160 1.96 -17.86 -2.61
N ALA A 161 0.70 -18.28 -2.76
CA ALA A 161 0.10 -18.60 -4.07
C ALA A 161 -0.44 -17.34 -4.79
N THR A 162 -0.40 -16.19 -4.13
CA THR A 162 -0.77 -14.88 -4.67
C THR A 162 0.49 -14.03 -4.87
N ARG A 163 0.32 -12.82 -5.39
CA ARG A 163 1.46 -11.87 -5.54
C ARG A 163 1.72 -11.06 -4.27
N TRP A 164 1.08 -11.40 -3.14
CA TRP A 164 1.06 -10.58 -1.93
C TRP A 164 2.45 -10.29 -1.34
N GLU A 165 3.37 -11.26 -1.36
CA GLU A 165 4.74 -11.02 -0.88
C GLU A 165 5.44 -9.91 -1.67
N ARG A 166 5.23 -9.86 -2.97
CA ARG A 166 5.76 -8.82 -3.85
C ARG A 166 5.08 -7.46 -3.58
N ASP A 167 3.77 -7.47 -3.32
CA ASP A 167 3.02 -6.27 -3.01
C ASP A 167 3.46 -5.71 -1.65
N LEU A 168 3.74 -6.59 -0.66
CA LEU A 168 4.35 -6.21 0.63
C LEU A 168 5.73 -5.59 0.47
N ASP A 169 6.59 -6.14 -0.41
CA ASP A 169 7.90 -5.54 -0.70
C ASP A 169 7.75 -4.12 -1.23
N CYS A 170 6.84 -3.92 -2.19
CA CYS A 170 6.55 -2.60 -2.74
C CYS A 170 6.06 -1.61 -1.67
N LEU A 171 5.13 -2.02 -0.81
CA LEU A 171 4.59 -1.19 0.27
C LEU A 171 5.66 -0.83 1.30
N ALA A 172 6.49 -1.80 1.70
CA ALA A 172 7.58 -1.57 2.65
C ALA A 172 8.66 -0.63 2.05
N GLU A 173 9.05 -0.82 0.80
CA GLU A 173 10.00 0.06 0.11
C GLU A 173 9.47 1.50 0.02
N LEU A 174 8.17 1.67 -0.28
CA LEU A 174 7.52 2.97 -0.33
C LEU A 174 7.59 3.67 1.03
N GLU A 175 7.25 2.97 2.10
CA GLU A 175 7.25 3.49 3.46
C GLU A 175 8.67 3.88 3.93
N VAL A 176 9.66 3.02 3.72
CA VAL A 176 11.06 3.32 4.06
C VAL A 176 11.57 4.55 3.31
N ARG A 177 11.25 4.65 2.02
CA ARG A 177 11.63 5.81 1.19
C ARG A 177 10.97 7.09 1.70
N SER A 178 9.67 7.04 2.01
CA SER A 178 8.90 8.16 2.54
C SER A 178 9.48 8.66 3.87
N THR A 179 9.68 7.75 4.81
CA THR A 179 10.25 8.08 6.14
C THR A 179 11.63 8.72 6.03
N ARG A 180 12.51 8.17 5.17
CA ARG A 180 13.87 8.71 4.99
C ARG A 180 13.87 10.07 4.28
N ALA A 181 13.01 10.26 3.28
CA ALA A 181 12.86 11.54 2.60
C ALA A 181 12.41 12.62 3.58
N TYR A 182 11.38 12.33 4.38
CA TYR A 182 10.90 13.24 5.41
C TYR A 182 11.97 13.57 6.47
N GLY A 183 12.70 12.58 6.98
CA GLY A 183 13.80 12.81 7.91
C GLY A 183 14.92 13.67 7.31
N SER A 184 15.21 13.52 6.02
CA SER A 184 16.19 14.34 5.29
C SER A 184 15.73 15.81 5.18
N GLU A 185 14.45 16.03 4.90
CA GLU A 185 13.87 17.39 4.84
C GLU A 185 13.86 18.08 6.21
N LEU A 186 13.53 17.35 7.27
CA LEU A 186 13.58 17.87 8.63
C LEU A 186 15.00 18.32 9.01
N ARG A 187 16.01 17.50 8.70
CA ARG A 187 17.41 17.87 8.93
C ARG A 187 17.81 19.12 8.13
N ALA A 188 17.36 19.21 6.87
CA ALA A 188 17.60 20.39 6.04
C ALA A 188 16.90 21.65 6.61
N ALA A 189 15.78 21.49 7.32
CA ALA A 189 15.06 22.55 8.03
C ALA A 189 15.66 22.85 9.42
N GLY A 190 16.76 22.20 9.82
CA GLY A 190 17.47 22.45 11.07
C GLY A 190 17.00 21.63 12.27
N TRP A 191 16.14 20.64 12.05
CA TRP A 191 15.75 19.70 13.10
C TRP A 191 16.88 18.71 13.39
N ASP A 192 17.07 18.37 14.65
CA ASP A 192 17.93 17.25 15.05
C ASP A 192 17.10 15.97 14.95
N VAL A 193 17.38 15.17 13.91
CA VAL A 193 16.64 13.95 13.59
C VAL A 193 17.62 12.83 13.29
N ARG A 194 17.51 11.73 14.01
CA ARG A 194 18.27 10.49 13.71
C ARG A 194 17.90 9.94 12.34
N ASP A 195 18.85 9.25 11.73
CA ASP A 195 18.60 8.39 10.56
C ASP A 195 18.47 6.94 11.03
N PRO A 196 17.24 6.40 11.12
CA PRO A 196 17.05 5.04 11.63
C PRO A 196 17.71 4.00 10.72
N ASN A 197 18.10 2.86 11.31
CA ASN A 197 18.64 1.75 10.55
C ASN A 197 17.62 1.31 9.46
N PRO A 198 18.01 1.30 8.17
CA PRO A 198 17.08 0.96 7.08
C PRO A 198 16.44 -0.43 7.22
N LEU A 199 17.17 -1.41 7.75
CA LEU A 199 16.62 -2.76 8.00
C LEU A 199 15.51 -2.73 9.07
N VAL A 200 15.65 -1.89 10.10
CA VAL A 200 14.60 -1.73 11.13
C VAL A 200 13.35 -1.12 10.50
N LEU A 201 13.50 -0.07 9.70
CA LEU A 201 12.37 0.53 8.98
C LEU A 201 11.67 -0.46 8.05
N GLU A 202 12.43 -1.25 7.29
CA GLU A 202 11.89 -2.27 6.41
C GLU A 202 11.08 -3.33 7.17
N VAL A 203 11.63 -3.86 8.25
CA VAL A 203 10.99 -4.90 9.06
C VAL A 203 9.68 -4.38 9.66
N ILE A 204 9.69 -3.19 10.27
CA ILE A 204 8.48 -2.63 10.90
C ILE A 204 7.43 -2.24 9.86
N ALA A 205 7.83 -1.75 8.69
CA ALA A 205 6.91 -1.44 7.58
C ALA A 205 6.23 -2.71 7.06
N ARG A 206 6.99 -3.77 6.78
CA ARG A 206 6.41 -5.07 6.37
C ARG A 206 5.44 -5.61 7.42
N GLN A 207 5.80 -5.57 8.68
CA GLN A 207 4.93 -6.02 9.77
C GLN A 207 3.64 -5.19 9.86
N PHE A 208 3.72 -3.89 9.65
CA PHE A 208 2.55 -3.02 9.61
C PHE A 208 1.58 -3.46 8.51
N PHE A 209 2.03 -3.55 7.26
CA PHE A 209 1.17 -3.94 6.14
C PHE A 209 0.66 -5.39 6.25
N GLN A 210 1.47 -6.29 6.77
CA GLN A 210 1.02 -7.67 7.03
C GLN A 210 -0.06 -7.75 8.10
N ALA A 211 0.01 -6.90 9.13
CA ALA A 211 -0.98 -6.87 10.20
C ALA A 211 -2.36 -6.34 9.74
N LEU A 212 -2.43 -5.59 8.62
CA LEU A 212 -3.69 -5.09 8.06
C LEU A 212 -4.64 -6.20 7.63
N LEU A 213 -4.13 -7.41 7.36
CA LEU A 213 -4.96 -8.57 7.02
C LEU A 213 -5.49 -9.31 8.25
N GLN A 214 -5.02 -8.99 9.46
CA GLN A 214 -5.45 -9.69 10.68
C GLN A 214 -6.96 -9.56 10.98
N PRO A 215 -7.61 -8.40 10.77
CA PRO A 215 -9.05 -8.29 10.90
C PRO A 215 -9.81 -9.26 9.99
N ILE A 216 -9.39 -9.38 8.72
CA ILE A 216 -9.99 -10.34 7.77
C ILE A 216 -9.77 -11.79 8.22
N VAL A 217 -8.53 -12.15 8.58
CA VAL A 217 -8.20 -13.51 9.07
C VAL A 217 -9.06 -13.89 10.28
N ARG A 218 -9.41 -12.93 11.12
CA ARG A 218 -10.22 -13.14 12.33
C ARG A 218 -11.73 -13.00 12.08
N GLY A 219 -12.15 -12.64 10.87
CA GLY A 219 -13.55 -12.47 10.49
C GLY A 219 -14.25 -11.30 11.19
N VAL A 220 -13.51 -10.26 11.60
CA VAL A 220 -14.11 -9.07 12.21
C VAL A 220 -14.73 -8.15 11.17
N GLY A 221 -15.75 -7.38 11.55
CA GLY A 221 -16.43 -6.45 10.67
C GLY A 221 -15.61 -5.17 10.40
N ARG A 222 -16.02 -4.40 9.38
CA ARG A 222 -15.34 -3.16 8.95
C ARG A 222 -15.14 -2.16 10.10
N GLU A 223 -16.16 -1.91 10.91
CA GLU A 223 -16.08 -0.92 12.00
C GLU A 223 -15.07 -1.34 13.07
N GLU A 224 -15.01 -2.61 13.42
CA GLU A 224 -14.03 -3.14 14.36
C GLU A 224 -12.62 -3.10 13.76
N ALA A 225 -12.47 -3.35 12.45
CA ALA A 225 -11.22 -3.21 11.74
C ALA A 225 -10.74 -1.75 11.68
N ARG A 226 -11.64 -0.79 11.55
CA ARG A 226 -11.34 0.66 11.64
C ARG A 226 -10.84 1.02 13.04
N ALA A 227 -11.49 0.53 14.10
CA ALA A 227 -11.01 0.72 15.46
C ALA A 227 -9.62 0.09 15.67
N PHE A 228 -9.41 -1.14 15.18
CA PHE A 228 -8.11 -1.81 15.22
C PHE A 228 -7.02 -0.96 14.56
N ILE A 229 -7.25 -0.45 13.33
CA ILE A 229 -6.21 0.30 12.61
C ILE A 229 -5.89 1.64 13.28
N THR A 230 -6.88 2.32 13.87
CA THR A 230 -6.65 3.55 14.64
C THR A 230 -5.71 3.32 15.81
N GLU A 231 -5.89 2.22 16.58
CA GLU A 231 -5.01 1.91 17.71
C GLU A 231 -3.64 1.40 17.25
N TYR A 232 -3.63 0.46 16.30
CA TYR A 232 -2.40 -0.14 15.79
C TYR A 232 -1.56 0.88 15.01
N GLY A 233 -2.19 1.72 14.22
CA GLY A 233 -1.54 2.78 13.48
C GLY A 233 -0.91 3.83 14.38
N ARG A 234 -1.58 4.20 15.47
CA ARG A 234 -1.00 5.09 16.48
C ARG A 234 0.25 4.47 17.13
N PHE A 235 0.20 3.19 17.48
CA PHE A 235 1.38 2.47 17.99
C PHE A 235 2.54 2.47 16.99
N TYR A 236 2.24 2.20 15.72
CA TYR A 236 3.22 2.21 14.64
C TYR A 236 3.85 3.59 14.46
N TYR A 237 3.02 4.63 14.37
CA TYR A 237 3.45 6.01 14.21
C TYR A 237 4.36 6.49 15.36
N GLU A 238 3.94 6.27 16.61
CA GLU A 238 4.74 6.67 17.78
C GLU A 238 6.06 5.89 17.87
N GLY A 239 6.06 4.62 17.48
CA GLY A 239 7.27 3.80 17.38
C GLY A 239 8.23 4.32 16.31
N ALA A 240 7.75 4.62 15.12
CA ALA A 240 8.55 5.20 14.03
C ALA A 240 9.10 6.58 14.41
N ARG A 241 8.27 7.43 15.02
CA ARG A 241 8.67 8.74 15.54
C ARG A 241 9.77 8.62 16.61
N ALA A 242 9.66 7.67 17.54
CA ALA A 242 10.68 7.45 18.58
C ALA A 242 12.02 7.00 17.98
N LEU A 243 12.03 6.25 16.88
CA LEU A 243 13.27 5.89 16.17
C LEU A 243 13.99 7.11 15.58
N MET A 244 13.25 8.13 15.18
CA MET A 244 13.78 9.36 14.62
C MET A 244 14.20 10.36 15.70
N GLU A 245 13.65 10.28 16.91
CA GLU A 245 13.91 11.18 18.07
C GLU A 245 13.99 12.66 17.67
N PRO A 246 12.95 13.21 17.00
CA PRO A 246 13.03 14.58 16.48
C PRO A 246 13.08 15.62 17.59
N GLN A 247 14.03 16.55 17.50
CA GLN A 247 14.13 17.70 18.38
C GLN A 247 14.00 19.00 17.57
N GLU A 248 13.19 19.94 18.10
CA GLU A 248 12.98 21.22 17.42
C GLU A 248 14.28 22.02 17.29
N PRO A 249 14.46 22.81 16.23
CA PRO A 249 15.60 23.70 16.07
C PRO A 249 15.73 24.63 17.27
N GLN A 250 16.91 24.68 17.90
CA GLN A 250 17.20 25.66 18.96
C GLN A 250 17.13 27.06 18.37
N GLY A 251 16.10 27.84 18.73
CA GLY A 251 15.90 29.22 18.26
C GLY A 251 14.54 29.53 17.66
N SER A 252 13.61 28.58 17.62
CA SER A 252 12.20 28.86 17.29
C SER A 252 11.56 29.65 18.44
N ALA A 253 11.30 30.94 18.22
CA ALA A 253 10.80 31.93 19.21
C ALA A 253 9.30 31.70 19.56
N ALA A 254 8.92 30.48 19.96
CA ALA A 254 7.62 30.23 20.57
C ALA A 254 7.62 30.27 22.10
N GLY A 255 8.77 30.53 22.73
CA GLY A 255 8.95 30.57 24.19
C GLY A 255 8.95 31.96 24.88
N ALA A 256 8.72 33.06 24.16
CA ALA A 256 8.94 34.40 24.68
C ALA A 256 7.67 35.20 25.07
N VAL A 257 6.56 34.56 25.41
CA VAL A 257 5.33 35.29 25.82
C VAL A 257 4.86 34.99 27.25
N GLN A 258 5.66 34.38 28.11
CA GLN A 258 5.24 34.17 29.52
C GLN A 258 6.13 34.76 30.58
N ALA A 259 6.92 35.83 30.32
CA ALA A 259 7.77 36.48 31.35
C ALA A 259 7.54 37.98 31.51
N SER A 260 6.36 38.52 31.25
CA SER A 260 6.08 39.95 31.51
C SER A 260 4.68 40.23 32.06
N GLN A 261 4.22 39.45 33.04
CA GLN A 261 3.14 39.88 33.95
C GLN A 261 3.49 39.43 35.36
N GLY A 262 4.23 40.24 36.08
CA GLY A 262 4.59 40.01 37.48
C GLY A 262 5.53 41.09 38.00
N SER A 263 5.07 42.36 38.09
CA SER A 263 5.58 43.36 39.02
C SER A 263 4.51 44.38 39.28
#